data_7472a22ad58a10fbbead0bb3275c60ce
#
_entry.id   7472a22ad58a10fbbead0bb3275c60ce
#
_cell.length_a   1.000
_cell.length_b   1.000
_cell.length_c   1.000
_cell.angle_alpha   90.00
_cell.angle_beta   90.00
_cell.angle_gamma   90.00
#
_symmetry.space_group_name_H-M   'P 1'
#
loop_
_entity.id
_entity.type
_entity.pdbx_description
1 polymer ?
#
loop_
_entity_poly.entity_id
_entity_poly.type
_entity_poly.pdbx_seq_one_letter_code
_entity_poly.pdbx_strand_id
1 'polypeptide(L)'
;MRISFTGTLERGRVLYNIGKIEAASAWHPENSEPLQPNWRELILRELIRTAEDIDADAIIGVDYQNGGAVRIDETGVKLKRVIATGIAVKVSCAA
;
A
#
# COMPACT_ATOMS: atom_id res chain seq x y z
N MET A 1 12.84 -4.84 -3.83
CA MET A 1 11.59 -4.51 -4.56
C MET A 1 11.63 -3.04 -4.97
N ARG A 2 11.37 -2.76 -6.23
CA ARG A 2 11.32 -1.37 -6.72
C ARG A 2 9.93 -0.80 -6.48
N ILE A 3 9.87 0.41 -5.97
CA ILE A 3 8.61 1.10 -5.66
C ILE A 3 8.57 2.43 -6.41
N SER A 4 7.45 2.72 -7.04
CA SER A 4 7.21 4.00 -7.68
C SER A 4 5.86 4.56 -7.24
N PHE A 5 5.85 5.82 -6.88
CA PHE A 5 4.63 6.56 -6.56
C PHE A 5 3.96 7.14 -7.81
N THR A 6 4.62 7.01 -8.95
CA THR A 6 4.06 7.36 -10.25
C THR A 6 3.70 6.08 -11.01
N GLY A 7 3.05 6.23 -12.16
CA GLY A 7 2.70 5.08 -13.00
C GLY A 7 3.84 4.52 -13.83
N THR A 8 5.09 4.98 -13.60
CA THR A 8 6.25 4.59 -14.42
C THR A 8 7.45 4.26 -13.53
N LEU A 9 8.40 3.52 -14.09
CA LEU A 9 9.68 3.21 -13.46
C LEU A 9 10.80 3.91 -14.23
N GLU A 10 11.76 4.50 -13.48
CA GLU A 10 12.89 5.22 -14.09
C GLU A 10 13.82 4.31 -14.89
N ARG A 11 14.08 3.12 -14.38
CA ARG A 11 15.03 2.17 -14.98
C ARG A 11 14.39 0.80 -15.08
N GLY A 12 13.65 0.60 -16.11
CA GLY A 12 13.01 -0.68 -16.33
C GLY A 12 11.80 -0.50 -17.21
N ARG A 13 11.42 -1.58 -17.82
CA ARG A 13 10.24 -1.62 -18.66
C ARG A 13 9.23 -2.55 -18.03
N VAL A 14 8.04 -2.08 -17.82
CA VAL A 14 6.95 -2.93 -17.37
C VAL A 14 6.60 -3.92 -18.48
N LEU A 15 6.76 -5.22 -18.19
CA LEU A 15 6.41 -6.29 -19.12
C LEU A 15 4.89 -6.52 -19.11
N TYR A 16 4.33 -6.66 -17.93
CA TYR A 16 2.89 -6.78 -17.76
C TYR A 16 2.48 -6.47 -16.33
N ASN A 17 1.22 -6.10 -16.16
CA ASN A 17 0.61 -5.88 -14.86
C ASN A 17 0.12 -7.21 -14.30
N ILE A 18 0.48 -7.53 -13.07
CA ILE A 18 -0.04 -8.70 -12.37
C ILE A 18 -1.41 -8.39 -11.80
N GLY A 19 -1.55 -7.23 -11.15
CA GLY A 19 -2.81 -6.80 -10.60
C GLY A 19 -2.66 -5.72 -9.54
N LYS A 20 -3.79 -5.18 -9.13
CA LYS A 20 -3.86 -4.21 -8.04
C LYS A 20 -3.68 -4.93 -6.71
N ILE A 21 -2.84 -4.37 -5.86
CA ILE A 21 -2.62 -4.87 -4.50
C ILE A 21 -2.88 -3.74 -3.50
N GLU A 22 -3.16 -4.13 -2.26
CA GLU A 22 -3.39 -3.16 -1.20
C GLU A 22 -2.95 -3.71 0.15
N ALA A 23 -2.63 -2.79 1.07
CA ALA A 23 -2.32 -3.09 2.45
C ALA A 23 -2.94 -2.00 3.32
N ALA A 24 -3.31 -2.32 4.54
CA ALA A 24 -4.01 -1.41 5.42
C ALA A 24 -3.26 -1.21 6.73
N SER A 25 -3.39 0.01 7.29
CA SER A 25 -2.94 0.28 8.65
C SER A 25 -3.87 -0.38 9.67
N ALA A 26 -3.43 -0.44 10.92
CA ALA A 26 -4.31 -0.79 12.03
C ALA A 26 -5.40 0.28 12.18
N TRP A 27 -6.53 -0.12 12.72
CA TRP A 27 -7.60 0.82 13.07
C TRP A 27 -7.12 1.76 14.17
N HIS A 28 -7.45 3.03 14.05
CA HIS A 28 -7.12 4.05 15.04
C HIS A 28 -8.28 5.04 15.18
N PRO A 29 -8.37 5.77 16.32
CA PRO A 29 -9.44 6.76 16.51
C PRO A 29 -9.45 7.81 15.41
N GLU A 30 -10.64 8.22 14.97
CA GLU A 30 -10.83 9.16 13.86
C GLU A 30 -10.10 10.48 14.07
N ASN A 31 -9.99 10.94 15.32
CA ASN A 31 -9.37 12.22 15.65
C ASN A 31 -7.87 12.11 15.93
N SER A 32 -7.27 10.97 15.68
CA SER A 32 -5.84 10.77 15.90
C SER A 32 -5.18 10.20 14.67
N GLU A 33 -3.87 10.36 14.59
CA GLU A 33 -3.07 9.66 13.61
C GLU A 33 -2.80 8.22 14.08
N PRO A 34 -2.39 7.31 13.18
CA PRO A 34 -1.96 5.99 13.58
C PRO A 34 -0.92 6.06 14.69
N LEU A 35 -1.03 5.18 15.68
CA LEU A 35 -0.22 5.20 16.89
C LEU A 35 1.29 5.08 16.64
N GLN A 36 1.68 4.49 15.54
CA GLN A 36 3.09 4.30 15.20
C GLN A 36 3.57 5.40 14.27
N PRO A 37 4.62 6.16 14.63
CA PRO A 37 5.11 7.27 13.80
C PRO A 37 5.55 6.84 12.40
N ASN A 38 5.96 5.59 12.24
CA ASN A 38 6.41 5.03 10.97
C ASN A 38 5.33 4.20 10.26
N TRP A 39 4.07 4.52 10.47
CA TRP A 39 2.96 3.74 9.93
C TRP A 39 2.98 3.61 8.40
N ARG A 40 3.46 4.65 7.70
CA ARG A 40 3.59 4.60 6.24
C ARG A 40 4.59 3.54 5.79
N GLU A 41 5.73 3.45 6.46
CA GLU A 41 6.73 2.43 6.17
C GLU A 41 6.20 1.03 6.46
N LEU A 42 5.45 0.86 7.53
CA LEU A 42 4.87 -0.43 7.90
C LEU A 42 3.85 -0.89 6.87
N ILE A 43 2.98 0.01 6.41
CA ILE A 43 2.01 -0.30 5.37
C ILE A 43 2.73 -0.64 4.06
N LEU A 44 3.73 0.14 3.70
CA LEU A 44 4.50 -0.09 2.48
C LEU A 44 5.21 -1.45 2.52
N ARG A 45 5.74 -1.82 3.68
CA ARG A 45 6.38 -3.13 3.88
C ARG A 45 5.39 -4.27 3.67
N GLU A 46 4.16 -4.13 4.17
CA GLU A 46 3.11 -5.12 3.94
C GLU A 46 2.70 -5.19 2.46
N LEU A 47 2.65 -4.05 1.79
CA LEU A 47 2.39 -3.98 0.36
C LEU A 47 3.47 -4.71 -0.44
N ILE A 48 4.73 -4.51 -0.07
CA ILE A 48 5.88 -5.20 -0.67
C ILE A 48 5.77 -6.71 -0.46
N ARG A 49 5.42 -7.14 0.75
CA ARG A 49 5.23 -8.56 1.05
C ARG A 49 4.15 -9.18 0.17
N THR A 50 3.03 -8.48 0.01
CA THR A 50 1.95 -8.94 -0.88
C THR A 50 2.44 -9.09 -2.32
N ALA A 51 3.23 -8.13 -2.80
CA ALA A 51 3.81 -8.19 -4.14
C ALA A 51 4.79 -9.35 -4.28
N GLU A 52 5.61 -9.60 -3.28
CA GLU A 52 6.57 -10.71 -3.29
C GLU A 52 5.85 -12.06 -3.33
N ASP A 53 4.73 -12.19 -2.63
CA ASP A 53 3.93 -13.41 -2.60
C ASP A 53 3.36 -13.78 -3.99
N ILE A 54 3.21 -12.82 -4.88
CA ILE A 54 2.73 -13.04 -6.24
C ILE A 54 3.84 -12.89 -7.28
N ASP A 55 5.10 -12.96 -6.84
CA ASP A 55 6.29 -12.89 -7.70
C ASP A 55 6.40 -11.60 -8.53
N ALA A 56 5.92 -10.49 -7.99
CA ALA A 56 6.09 -9.21 -8.64
C ALA A 56 7.53 -8.70 -8.53
N ASP A 57 7.98 -7.98 -9.54
CA ASP A 57 9.30 -7.36 -9.56
C ASP A 57 9.28 -5.94 -9.04
N ALA A 58 8.14 -5.27 -9.15
CA ALA A 58 7.99 -3.88 -8.73
C ALA A 58 6.53 -3.56 -8.44
N ILE A 59 6.32 -2.42 -7.77
CA ILE A 59 5.01 -1.85 -7.53
C ILE A 59 5.02 -0.44 -8.07
N ILE A 60 4.06 -0.10 -8.91
CA ILE A 60 3.91 1.25 -9.47
C ILE A 60 2.60 1.89 -9.01
N GLY A 61 2.52 3.21 -9.12
CA GLY A 61 1.31 3.94 -8.79
C GLY A 61 0.91 3.84 -7.32
N VAL A 62 1.88 3.75 -6.41
CA VAL A 62 1.60 3.64 -4.97
C VAL A 62 0.92 4.91 -4.48
N ASP A 63 -0.19 4.73 -3.77
CA ASP A 63 -0.96 5.81 -3.21
C ASP A 63 -1.52 5.41 -1.85
N TYR A 64 -1.77 6.40 -1.00
CA TYR A 64 -2.38 6.21 0.32
C TYR A 64 -3.78 6.80 0.30
N GLN A 65 -4.75 6.01 0.71
CA GLN A 65 -6.15 6.39 0.68
C GLN A 65 -6.81 6.14 2.02
N ASN A 66 -7.93 6.82 2.25
CA ASN A 66 -8.77 6.54 3.40
C ASN A 66 -9.39 5.15 3.23
N GLY A 67 -9.16 4.29 4.20
CA GLY A 67 -9.61 2.89 4.19
C GLY A 67 -10.97 2.64 4.83
N GLY A 68 -11.77 3.68 4.93
CA GLY A 68 -13.09 3.58 5.54
C GLY A 68 -13.10 3.89 7.03
N ALA A 69 -14.29 3.92 7.60
CA ALA A 69 -14.51 4.19 9.01
C ALA A 69 -15.48 3.17 9.60
N VAL A 70 -15.25 2.81 10.85
CA VAL A 70 -16.13 1.92 11.61
C VAL A 70 -16.49 2.60 12.93
N ARG A 71 -17.74 2.54 13.31
CA ARG A 71 -18.21 3.04 14.61
C ARG A 71 -18.36 1.88 15.56
N ILE A 72 -17.78 2.03 16.75
CA ILE A 72 -17.98 1.07 17.83
C ILE A 72 -19.21 1.51 18.61
N ASP A 73 -20.30 0.75 18.52
CA ASP A 73 -21.60 1.14 19.09
C ASP A 73 -21.57 1.30 20.61
N GLU A 74 -20.80 0.49 21.31
CA GLU A 74 -20.73 0.51 22.77
C GLU A 74 -20.13 1.81 23.33
N THR A 75 -19.14 2.37 22.63
CA THR A 75 -18.41 3.55 23.09
C THR A 75 -18.69 4.80 22.28
N GLY A 76 -19.33 4.67 21.12
CA GLY A 76 -19.53 5.75 20.18
C GLY A 76 -18.24 6.22 19.49
N VAL A 77 -17.13 5.56 19.72
CA VAL A 77 -15.85 5.90 19.10
C VAL A 77 -15.85 5.49 17.63
N LYS A 78 -15.45 6.41 16.76
CA LYS A 78 -15.22 6.12 15.35
C LYS A 78 -13.76 5.78 15.13
N LEU A 79 -13.54 4.69 14.42
CA LEU A 79 -12.21 4.25 14.03
C LEU A 79 -12.05 4.41 12.53
N LYS A 80 -10.84 4.73 12.10
CA LYS A 80 -10.48 4.79 10.68
C LYS A 80 -9.14 4.11 10.45
N ARG A 81 -8.85 3.83 9.20
CA ARG A 81 -7.55 3.29 8.78
C ARG A 81 -7.14 3.90 7.46
N VAL A 82 -5.87 3.75 7.14
CA VAL A 82 -5.30 4.15 5.86
C VAL A 82 -4.98 2.89 5.05
N ILE A 83 -5.27 2.94 3.76
CA ILE A 83 -4.94 1.87 2.82
C ILE A 83 -3.89 2.40 1.85
N ALA A 84 -2.84 1.61 1.64
CA ALA A 84 -1.91 1.82 0.55
C ALA A 84 -2.30 0.91 -0.60
N THR A 85 -2.32 1.45 -1.80
CA THR A 85 -2.64 0.71 -3.02
C THR A 85 -1.50 0.84 -4.02
N GLY A 86 -1.40 -0.09 -4.93
CA GLY A 86 -0.42 -0.05 -6.00
C GLY A 86 -0.70 -1.13 -7.01
N ILE A 87 0.03 -1.10 -8.12
CA ILE A 87 -0.07 -2.11 -9.16
C ILE A 87 1.21 -2.93 -9.16
N ALA A 88 1.07 -4.22 -8.89
CA ALA A 88 2.18 -5.16 -8.96
C ALA A 88 2.49 -5.49 -10.42
N VAL A 89 3.75 -5.40 -10.80
CA VAL A 89 4.17 -5.56 -12.20
C VAL A 89 5.39 -6.46 -12.32
N LYS A 90 5.53 -7.09 -13.46
CA LYS A 90 6.77 -7.72 -13.91
C LYS A 90 7.57 -6.73 -14.73
N VAL A 91 8.86 -6.69 -14.50
CA VAL A 91 9.77 -5.72 -15.12
C VAL A 91 10.85 -6.44 -15.89
N SER A 92 11.15 -5.96 -17.10
CA SER A 92 12.35 -6.30 -17.81
C SER A 92 13.45 -5.35 -17.35
N CYS A 93 14.51 -5.89 -16.77
CA CYS A 93 15.71 -5.08 -16.53
C CYS A 93 16.49 -4.98 -17.82
N ALA A 94 16.69 -3.77 -18.31
CA ALA A 94 17.66 -3.53 -19.36
C ALA A 94 19.04 -3.82 -18.77
N ALA A 95 19.60 -4.94 -19.16
CA ALA A 95 20.96 -5.26 -18.78
C ALA A 95 21.91 -4.34 -19.54
#